data_c99ba78033925f0549198ddb6cdb19a6
#
_entry.id   c99ba78033925f0549198ddb6cdb19a6
#
_cell.length_a   1.000
_cell.length_b   1.000
_cell.length_c   1.000
_cell.angle_alpha   90.00
_cell.angle_beta   90.00
_cell.angle_gamma   90.00
#
_symmetry.space_group_name_H-M   'P 1'
#
loop_
_entity.id
_entity.type
_entity.pdbx_description
1 polymer ?
#
loop_
_entity_poly.entity_id
_entity_poly.type
_entity_poly.pdbx_seq_one_letter_code
_entity_poly.pdbx_strand_id
1 'polypeptide(L)'
;LAVAAGVAPGRRTLRIEDYGKVAAAFVDTRTGEAVRLAPRLGVRTRALAYATGESRHYFAQLKGYRLMPDDELFSISPVALARSVAELISRPGVRTNCVMCGEEIINEREVEIDGQALCVSCAHGGYYATRLMALPEEVVYAQAWEER
;
A
#
# COMPACT_ATOMS: atom_id res chain seq x y z
N LEU A 1 -1.70 12.30 3.91
CA LEU A 1 -2.87 11.52 3.49
C LEU A 1 -3.59 10.92 4.70
N ALA A 2 -2.93 10.11 5.52
CA ALA A 2 -3.56 9.42 6.64
C ALA A 2 -4.30 10.38 7.59
N VAL A 3 -3.67 11.50 7.96
CA VAL A 3 -4.26 12.50 8.87
C VAL A 3 -5.42 13.24 8.20
N ALA A 4 -5.23 13.70 6.95
CA ALA A 4 -6.24 14.51 6.26
C ALA A 4 -7.52 13.73 5.92
N ALA A 5 -7.41 12.45 5.59
CA ALA A 5 -8.54 11.61 5.20
C ALA A 5 -8.97 10.62 6.28
N GLY A 6 -8.34 10.61 7.46
CA GLY A 6 -8.64 9.68 8.54
C GLY A 6 -8.37 8.20 8.19
N VAL A 7 -7.52 7.96 7.19
CA VAL A 7 -7.24 6.62 6.67
C VAL A 7 -5.92 6.06 7.20
N ALA A 8 -5.81 4.75 7.33
CA ALA A 8 -4.58 4.09 7.76
C ALA A 8 -4.47 2.68 7.16
N PRO A 9 -3.24 2.18 6.88
CA PRO A 9 -3.03 0.83 6.36
C PRO A 9 -3.61 -0.24 7.29
N GLY A 10 -3.38 -0.13 8.60
CA GLY A 10 -3.89 -1.08 9.59
C GLY A 10 -5.42 -1.12 9.71
N ARG A 11 -6.11 -0.07 9.30
CA ARG A 11 -7.58 -0.02 9.20
C ARG A 11 -8.09 -0.47 7.84
N ARG A 12 -7.22 -0.83 6.91
CA ARG A 12 -7.52 -1.20 5.51
C ARG A 12 -8.22 -0.11 4.69
N THR A 13 -8.18 1.14 5.19
CA THR A 13 -8.72 2.33 4.54
C THR A 13 -7.67 3.06 3.69
N LEU A 14 -6.41 2.64 3.77
CA LEU A 14 -5.31 3.13 2.94
C LEU A 14 -4.58 1.93 2.32
N ARG A 15 -4.55 1.89 1.00
CA ARG A 15 -3.76 0.93 0.23
C ARG A 15 -2.58 1.64 -0.43
N ILE A 16 -1.42 1.00 -0.41
CA ILE A 16 -0.22 1.49 -1.07
C ILE A 16 0.03 0.61 -2.29
N GLU A 17 0.07 1.25 -3.45
CA GLU A 17 0.37 0.62 -4.74
C GLU A 17 1.63 1.28 -5.28
N ASP A 18 2.71 0.51 -5.47
CA ASP A 18 3.97 1.06 -5.93
C ASP A 18 4.05 1.07 -7.47
N TYR A 19 3.67 2.20 -8.04
CA TYR A 19 3.83 2.51 -9.46
C TYR A 19 4.95 3.51 -9.72
N GLY A 20 5.82 3.78 -8.73
CA GLY A 20 6.87 4.79 -8.82
C GLY A 20 6.34 6.23 -9.01
N LYS A 21 5.10 6.50 -8.61
CA LYS A 21 4.42 7.79 -8.80
C LYS A 21 3.93 8.37 -7.48
N VAL A 22 4.11 9.69 -7.33
CA VAL A 22 3.49 10.43 -6.21
C VAL A 22 2.08 10.83 -6.62
N ALA A 23 1.09 10.08 -6.18
CA ALA A 23 -0.32 10.36 -6.44
C ALA A 23 -1.19 9.69 -5.39
N ALA A 24 -2.45 10.11 -5.25
CA ALA A 24 -3.44 9.44 -4.43
C ALA A 24 -4.77 9.37 -5.16
N ALA A 25 -5.45 8.23 -5.08
CA ALA A 25 -6.86 8.12 -5.45
C ALA A 25 -7.69 8.10 -4.15
N PHE A 26 -8.70 8.94 -4.10
CA PHE A 26 -9.69 8.98 -3.03
C PHE A 26 -10.98 8.40 -3.57
N VAL A 27 -11.58 7.53 -2.79
CA VAL A 27 -12.80 6.80 -3.20
C VAL A 27 -13.86 6.99 -2.15
N ASP A 28 -15.03 7.43 -2.54
CA ASP A 28 -16.23 7.34 -1.70
C ASP A 28 -16.68 5.87 -1.71
N THR A 29 -16.52 5.19 -0.58
CA THR A 29 -16.86 3.76 -0.48
C THR A 29 -18.37 3.48 -0.55
N ARG A 30 -19.21 4.50 -0.42
CA ARG A 30 -20.66 4.39 -0.51
C ARG A 30 -21.16 4.49 -1.96
N THR A 31 -20.56 5.40 -2.74
CA THR A 31 -20.99 5.65 -4.13
C THR A 31 -20.10 4.96 -5.17
N GLY A 32 -18.85 4.63 -4.80
CA GLY A 32 -17.84 4.14 -5.71
C GLY A 32 -17.17 5.23 -6.54
N GLU A 33 -17.60 6.48 -6.40
CA GLU A 33 -16.97 7.61 -7.09
C GLU A 33 -15.53 7.80 -6.62
N ALA A 34 -14.64 8.07 -7.55
CA ALA A 34 -13.23 8.22 -7.25
C ALA A 34 -12.60 9.41 -7.97
N VAL A 35 -11.70 10.08 -7.27
CA VAL A 35 -10.87 11.16 -7.80
C VAL A 35 -9.40 10.87 -7.56
N ARG A 36 -8.56 11.17 -8.54
CA ARG A 36 -7.12 11.03 -8.43
C ARG A 36 -6.47 12.39 -8.36
N LEU A 37 -5.66 12.60 -7.33
CA LEU A 37 -4.83 13.79 -7.15
C LEU A 37 -3.37 13.43 -7.43
N ALA A 38 -2.70 14.26 -8.23
CA ALA A 38 -1.27 14.14 -8.46
C ALA A 38 -0.64 15.53 -8.48
N PRO A 39 0.60 15.71 -7.97
CA PRO A 39 1.32 16.96 -8.09
C PRO A 39 1.50 17.33 -9.57
N ARG A 40 1.33 18.60 -9.90
CA ARG A 40 1.58 19.08 -11.26
C ARG A 40 3.08 19.01 -11.60
N LEU A 41 3.36 18.83 -12.87
CA LEU A 41 4.74 18.89 -13.37
C LEU A 41 5.38 20.25 -12.99
N GLY A 42 6.60 20.20 -12.49
CA GLY A 42 7.36 21.38 -12.10
C GLY A 42 6.89 22.06 -10.80
N VAL A 43 5.95 21.46 -10.06
CA VAL A 43 5.44 22.01 -8.79
C VAL A 43 6.55 22.31 -7.77
N ARG A 44 7.59 21.47 -7.72
CA ARG A 44 8.71 21.63 -6.79
C ARG A 44 9.46 22.95 -7.05
N THR A 45 9.68 23.29 -8.31
CA THR A 45 10.34 24.53 -8.70
C THR A 45 9.43 25.73 -8.49
N ARG A 46 8.15 25.63 -8.88
CA ARG A 46 7.18 26.72 -8.67
C ARG A 46 6.98 27.04 -7.20
N ALA A 47 6.98 26.05 -6.32
CA ALA A 47 6.83 26.26 -4.88
C ALA A 47 7.88 27.22 -4.30
N LEU A 48 9.09 27.25 -4.84
CA LEU A 48 10.14 28.16 -4.38
C LEU A 48 9.79 29.63 -4.58
N ALA A 49 9.04 29.96 -5.63
CA ALA A 49 8.60 31.33 -5.89
C ALA A 49 7.61 31.86 -4.83
N TYR A 50 6.90 30.97 -4.15
CA TYR A 50 5.97 31.30 -3.06
C TYR A 50 6.64 31.48 -1.69
N ALA A 51 7.92 31.15 -1.58
CA ALA A 51 8.64 31.10 -0.30
C ALA A 51 9.79 32.12 -0.26
N THR A 52 9.58 33.32 -0.79
CA THR A 52 10.57 34.41 -0.76
C THR A 52 11.08 34.65 0.67
N GLY A 53 12.40 34.70 0.83
CA GLY A 53 13.07 34.95 2.12
C GLY A 53 13.46 33.69 2.91
N GLU A 54 13.12 32.47 2.46
CA GLU A 54 13.66 31.23 3.05
C GLU A 54 14.80 30.71 2.16
N SER A 55 16.01 30.71 2.69
CA SER A 55 17.22 30.30 1.95
C SER A 55 17.43 28.78 1.89
N ARG A 56 16.87 28.04 2.83
CA ARG A 56 17.03 26.58 2.90
C ARG A 56 16.02 25.89 1.97
N HIS A 57 16.53 25.27 0.92
CA HIS A 57 15.73 24.70 -0.17
C HIS A 57 14.54 23.85 0.28
N TYR A 58 14.74 22.92 1.23
CA TYR A 58 13.67 22.05 1.74
C TYR A 58 12.54 22.86 2.41
N PHE A 59 12.89 23.82 3.26
CA PHE A 59 11.91 24.64 3.96
C PHE A 59 11.21 25.62 3.03
N ALA A 60 11.93 26.12 2.02
CA ALA A 60 11.34 26.95 0.97
C ALA A 60 10.26 26.17 0.20
N GLN A 61 10.54 24.92 -0.20
CA GLN A 61 9.54 24.07 -0.85
C GLN A 61 8.34 23.80 0.07
N LEU A 62 8.58 23.43 1.34
CA LEU A 62 7.53 23.15 2.29
C LEU A 62 6.62 24.37 2.53
N LYS A 63 7.23 25.55 2.68
CA LYS A 63 6.50 26.81 2.81
C LYS A 63 5.73 27.12 1.53
N GLY A 64 6.35 26.93 0.37
CA GLY A 64 5.74 27.16 -0.93
C GLY A 64 4.50 26.30 -1.16
N TYR A 65 4.57 25.00 -0.87
CA TYR A 65 3.41 24.09 -0.98
C TYR A 65 2.22 24.51 -0.10
N ARG A 66 2.47 25.19 1.02
CA ARG A 66 1.42 25.69 1.90
C ARG A 66 0.78 26.99 1.43
N LEU A 67 1.46 27.74 0.57
CA LEU A 67 1.04 29.04 0.06
C LEU A 67 0.52 28.99 -1.37
N MET A 68 0.93 27.96 -2.14
CA MET A 68 0.45 27.77 -3.50
C MET A 68 -1.05 27.49 -3.54
N PRO A 69 -1.76 28.02 -4.55
CA PRO A 69 -3.12 27.61 -4.86
C PRO A 69 -3.20 26.11 -5.19
N ASP A 70 -4.29 25.46 -4.79
CA ASP A 70 -4.47 24.02 -4.98
C ASP A 70 -4.45 23.61 -6.47
N ASP A 71 -4.96 24.45 -7.35
CA ASP A 71 -4.99 24.23 -8.79
C ASP A 71 -3.60 24.36 -9.46
N GLU A 72 -2.67 25.07 -8.84
CA GLU A 72 -1.27 25.05 -9.24
C GLU A 72 -0.47 23.89 -8.62
N LEU A 73 -0.90 23.43 -7.46
CA LEU A 73 -0.24 22.36 -6.71
C LEU A 73 -0.60 20.99 -7.28
N PHE A 74 -1.90 20.75 -7.54
CA PHE A 74 -2.42 19.47 -7.93
C PHE A 74 -3.16 19.48 -9.27
N SER A 75 -3.08 18.36 -9.98
CA SER A 75 -4.08 17.98 -10.96
C SER A 75 -5.09 17.04 -10.29
N ILE A 76 -6.38 17.30 -10.50
CA ILE A 76 -7.48 16.51 -9.98
C ILE A 76 -8.22 15.93 -11.18
N SER A 77 -8.41 14.62 -11.20
CA SER A 77 -9.07 13.92 -12.30
C SER A 77 -10.09 12.92 -11.75
N PRO A 78 -11.34 12.91 -12.21
CA PRO A 78 -12.23 11.79 -11.98
C PRO A 78 -11.62 10.52 -12.57
N VAL A 79 -11.75 9.41 -11.87
CA VAL A 79 -11.20 8.11 -12.32
C VAL A 79 -12.20 6.99 -12.03
N ALA A 80 -12.18 5.96 -12.84
CA ALA A 80 -12.85 4.70 -12.55
C ALA A 80 -11.81 3.71 -11.98
N LEU A 81 -12.21 2.98 -10.95
CA LEU A 81 -11.34 1.94 -10.37
C LEU A 81 -11.34 0.71 -11.26
N ALA A 82 -10.18 0.09 -11.44
CA ALA A 82 -10.06 -1.17 -12.19
C ALA A 82 -10.67 -2.36 -11.43
N ARG A 83 -10.78 -2.27 -10.11
CA ARG A 83 -11.41 -3.25 -9.23
C ARG A 83 -12.55 -2.59 -8.46
N SER A 84 -13.56 -3.38 -8.12
CA SER A 84 -14.68 -2.87 -7.33
C SER A 84 -14.25 -2.45 -5.92
N VAL A 85 -14.99 -1.52 -5.30
CA VAL A 85 -14.76 -1.10 -3.92
C VAL A 85 -14.87 -2.29 -2.96
N ALA A 86 -15.80 -3.22 -3.21
CA ALA A 86 -16.00 -4.42 -2.39
C ALA A 86 -14.75 -5.31 -2.39
N GLU A 87 -14.14 -5.55 -3.56
CA GLU A 87 -12.88 -6.31 -3.67
C GLU A 87 -11.71 -5.59 -2.98
N LEU A 88 -11.65 -4.26 -3.07
CA LEU A 88 -10.58 -3.48 -2.44
C LEU A 88 -10.68 -3.47 -0.92
N ILE A 89 -11.89 -3.38 -0.36
CA ILE A 89 -12.12 -3.35 1.09
C ILE A 89 -11.93 -4.74 1.69
N SER A 90 -12.36 -5.81 1.00
CA SER A 90 -12.33 -7.20 1.45
C SER A 90 -13.01 -7.43 2.82
N ARG A 91 -13.40 -8.64 3.16
CA ARG A 91 -14.03 -8.94 4.45
C ARG A 91 -12.96 -9.19 5.52
N PRO A 92 -13.06 -8.53 6.70
CA PRO A 92 -12.14 -8.79 7.79
C PRO A 92 -12.37 -10.18 8.38
N GLY A 93 -11.27 -10.84 8.76
CA GLY A 93 -11.34 -12.10 9.51
C GLY A 93 -11.62 -13.34 8.66
N VAL A 94 -11.88 -13.22 7.38
CA VAL A 94 -11.92 -14.37 6.47
C VAL A 94 -10.51 -14.91 6.27
N ARG A 95 -10.35 -16.21 6.44
CA ARG A 95 -9.05 -16.87 6.40
C ARG A 95 -9.13 -18.15 5.58
N THR A 96 -8.08 -18.41 4.83
CA THR A 96 -7.88 -19.68 4.11
C THR A 96 -6.38 -19.98 4.06
N ASN A 97 -6.00 -21.19 3.71
CA ASN A 97 -4.60 -21.56 3.56
C ASN A 97 -4.25 -21.68 2.07
N CYS A 98 -3.06 -21.21 1.72
CA CYS A 98 -2.50 -21.44 0.40
C CYS A 98 -2.26 -22.94 0.19
N VAL A 99 -2.82 -23.52 -0.86
CA VAL A 99 -2.65 -24.96 -1.13
C VAL A 99 -1.21 -25.31 -1.54
N MET A 100 -0.43 -24.34 -2.00
CA MET A 100 0.94 -24.55 -2.45
C MET A 100 1.98 -24.44 -1.32
N CYS A 101 1.95 -23.36 -0.50
CA CYS A 101 2.92 -23.15 0.56
C CYS A 101 2.40 -23.42 1.97
N GLY A 102 1.09 -23.65 2.14
CA GLY A 102 0.46 -23.90 3.44
C GLY A 102 0.26 -22.65 4.31
N GLU A 103 0.79 -21.49 3.94
CA GLU A 103 0.67 -20.26 4.72
C GLU A 103 -0.76 -19.74 4.75
N GLU A 104 -1.16 -19.17 5.89
CA GLU A 104 -2.47 -18.56 6.06
C GLU A 104 -2.61 -17.26 5.25
N ILE A 105 -3.67 -17.17 4.48
CA ILE A 105 -4.09 -15.99 3.76
C ILE A 105 -5.26 -15.37 4.52
N ILE A 106 -5.19 -14.06 4.77
CA ILE A 106 -6.21 -13.35 5.55
C ILE A 106 -6.95 -12.32 4.70
N ASN A 107 -8.19 -12.03 5.10
CA ASN A 107 -9.00 -10.94 4.56
C ASN A 107 -9.29 -11.08 3.06
N GLU A 108 -9.61 -12.28 2.60
CA GLU A 108 -9.97 -12.53 1.19
C GLU A 108 -8.90 -12.02 0.20
N ARG A 109 -7.64 -12.31 0.48
CA ARG A 109 -6.53 -11.94 -0.41
C ARG A 109 -5.97 -13.13 -1.18
N GLU A 110 -6.66 -14.23 -1.15
CA GLU A 110 -6.36 -15.38 -1.99
C GLU A 110 -6.57 -15.04 -3.47
N VAL A 111 -5.79 -15.69 -4.29
CA VAL A 111 -5.97 -15.77 -5.73
C VAL A 111 -6.57 -17.14 -6.01
N GLU A 112 -7.75 -17.19 -6.56
CA GLU A 112 -8.39 -18.43 -6.94
C GLU A 112 -7.94 -18.83 -8.35
N ILE A 113 -7.33 -20.01 -8.47
CA ILE A 113 -6.94 -20.62 -9.74
C ILE A 113 -7.46 -22.05 -9.73
N ASP A 114 -8.30 -22.41 -10.71
CA ASP A 114 -8.91 -23.73 -10.84
C ASP A 114 -9.63 -24.21 -9.57
N GLY A 115 -10.30 -23.30 -8.86
CA GLY A 115 -11.00 -23.58 -7.60
C GLY A 115 -10.07 -23.78 -6.40
N GLN A 116 -8.79 -23.48 -6.51
CA GLN A 116 -7.80 -23.59 -5.44
C GLN A 116 -7.36 -22.22 -4.93
N ALA A 117 -7.29 -22.06 -3.62
CA ALA A 117 -6.82 -20.84 -2.97
C ALA A 117 -5.29 -20.79 -2.93
N LEU A 118 -4.69 -19.79 -3.58
CA LEU A 118 -3.26 -19.53 -3.60
C LEU A 118 -2.96 -18.17 -2.99
N CYS A 119 -1.84 -18.03 -2.28
CA CYS A 119 -1.36 -16.70 -1.93
C CYS A 119 -0.80 -15.98 -3.16
N VAL A 120 -0.75 -14.66 -3.12
CA VAL A 120 -0.26 -13.82 -4.23
C VAL A 120 1.15 -14.24 -4.68
N SER A 121 2.02 -14.59 -3.74
CA SER A 121 3.38 -15.04 -4.05
C SER A 121 3.41 -16.36 -4.81
N CYS A 122 2.56 -17.31 -4.46
CA CYS A 122 2.48 -18.59 -5.17
C CYS A 122 1.80 -18.46 -6.53
N ALA A 123 0.83 -17.55 -6.66
CA ALA A 123 0.10 -17.34 -7.91
C ALA A 123 0.90 -16.53 -8.94
N HIS A 124 1.65 -15.52 -8.50
CA HIS A 124 2.26 -14.53 -9.40
C HIS A 124 3.77 -14.32 -9.19
N GLY A 125 4.39 -15.05 -8.23
CA GLY A 125 5.78 -14.85 -7.82
C GLY A 125 5.90 -13.90 -6.64
N GLY A 126 6.83 -14.22 -5.74
CA GLY A 126 7.11 -13.44 -4.54
C GLY A 126 8.20 -12.39 -4.75
N TYR A 127 8.31 -11.46 -3.81
CA TYR A 127 9.40 -10.47 -3.75
C TYR A 127 10.71 -11.05 -3.18
N TYR A 128 10.72 -12.34 -2.83
CA TYR A 128 11.89 -13.06 -2.31
C TYR A 128 11.96 -14.46 -2.88
N ALA A 129 13.15 -15.05 -2.84
CA ALA A 129 13.38 -16.48 -3.06
C ALA A 129 13.87 -17.11 -1.76
N THR A 130 13.29 -18.25 -1.38
CA THR A 130 13.76 -19.00 -0.22
C THR A 130 15.19 -19.53 -0.47
N ARG A 131 16.12 -19.19 0.37
CA ARG A 131 17.43 -19.83 0.38
C ARG A 131 17.33 -21.11 1.23
N LEU A 132 17.62 -22.25 0.63
CA LEU A 132 17.89 -23.47 1.38
C LEU A 132 19.17 -23.19 2.21
N MET A 133 19.01 -22.83 3.47
CA MET A 133 20.12 -22.89 4.42
C MET A 133 20.34 -24.37 4.69
N ALA A 134 21.54 -24.89 4.40
CA ALA A 134 21.96 -26.15 4.97
C ALA A 134 21.82 -25.98 6.49
N LEU A 135 20.92 -26.73 7.11
CA LEU A 135 20.86 -26.78 8.57
C LEU A 135 22.23 -27.25 9.05
N PRO A 136 22.85 -26.56 10.04
CA PRO A 136 24.06 -27.12 10.67
C PRO A 136 23.71 -28.52 11.18
N GLU A 137 24.57 -29.48 10.95
CA GLU A 137 24.34 -30.91 11.21
C GLU A 137 24.12 -31.28 12.69
N GLU A 138 23.93 -30.34 13.59
CA GLU A 138 23.62 -30.61 15.00
C GLU A 138 22.74 -29.49 15.58
N VAL A 139 21.44 -29.57 15.35
CA VAL A 139 20.47 -29.07 16.34
C VAL A 139 19.82 -30.28 16.95
N VAL A 140 20.49 -30.89 17.91
CA VAL A 140 19.84 -31.82 18.85
C VAL A 140 18.88 -30.98 19.68
N TYR A 141 17.61 -31.01 19.33
CA TYR A 141 16.57 -30.56 20.24
C TYR A 141 16.58 -31.50 21.43
N ALA A 142 17.19 -31.07 22.52
CA ALA A 142 17.03 -31.72 23.80
C ALA A 142 15.53 -31.79 24.11
N GLN A 143 14.99 -32.99 24.15
CA GLN A 143 13.68 -33.32 24.68
C GLN A 143 13.68 -32.91 26.16
N ALA A 144 13.13 -31.76 26.48
CA ALA A 144 13.03 -31.26 27.85
C ALA A 144 11.62 -30.70 28.11
N TRP A 145 10.60 -31.51 27.84
CA TRP A 145 9.23 -31.26 28.33
C TRP A 145 8.52 -32.57 28.68
N GLU A 146 9.20 -33.51 29.29
CA GLU A 146 8.52 -34.53 30.07
C GLU A 146 8.94 -34.34 31.53
N GLU A 147 7.93 -34.33 32.43
CA GLU A 147 7.95 -34.25 33.88
C GLU A 147 7.95 -32.84 34.49
N ARG A 148 6.74 -32.23 34.56
CA ARG A 148 6.18 -31.80 35.88
C ARG A 148 4.67 -31.66 35.82
#